data_7d044e4f46e011c055ab539ec97bcf5c
#
_entry.id   7d044e4f46e011c055ab539ec97bcf5c
#
_cell.length_a   1.000
_cell.length_b   1.000
_cell.length_c   1.000
_cell.angle_alpha   90.00
_cell.angle_beta   90.00
_cell.angle_gamma   90.00
#
_symmetry.space_group_name_H-M   'P 1'
#
loop_
_entity.id
_entity.type
_entity.pdbx_description
1 polymer ?
#
loop_
_entity_poly.entity_id
_entity_poly.type
_entity_poly.pdbx_seq_one_letter_code
_entity_poly.pdbx_strand_id
1 'polypeptide(L)'
;MPADQCAARQDPGVTGSAGLSHEALVYRSDQEFLDGALPILCRGLDRGEPVLVAVPAERAKLLRDALGDRSGSVRFEDSEIWCAIPGWTLGALNGYLRRDRSGARVWVLAEALWDAGGPARAAEWSRMQSVLNVAFASATASVVCAYDAGVLSPATIAAARATHPGLTSGGQSAISAGYQPPAQYAAASPPSLNSPPVDAEAVSFDVRALGSVRRWAQTWADRQALGEDHARDLLIAVHEIVSNAVEHGGGSGIARFWGSPESLFCEVTSPGVLTHPFPGYLPPDLGQPRGRGLWMARQICTQVDVRSGPRGVDVRLTFSRTLTAPAPD
;
A
#
# COMPACT_ATOMS: atom_id res chain seq x y z
N MET A 1 17.09 34.94 5.45
CA MET A 1 18.12 33.98 5.88
C MET A 1 17.45 32.69 6.33
N PRO A 2 17.39 31.64 5.54
CA PRO A 2 17.11 30.32 6.05
C PRO A 2 18.06 29.25 5.43
N ALA A 3 19.38 29.43 5.50
CA ALA A 3 20.32 28.44 4.94
C ALA A 3 20.91 27.50 6.00
N ASP A 4 20.46 27.55 7.26
CA ASP A 4 21.16 26.92 8.38
C ASP A 4 20.37 25.83 9.12
N GLN A 5 19.20 25.41 8.63
CA GLN A 5 18.39 24.36 9.29
C GLN A 5 18.89 22.93 9.00
N CYS A 6 19.79 22.77 8.02
CA CYS A 6 20.44 21.50 7.72
C CYS A 6 21.78 21.32 8.46
N ALA A 7 22.29 22.37 9.14
CA ALA A 7 23.56 22.30 9.85
C ALA A 7 23.37 21.77 11.27
N ALA A 8 23.96 20.60 11.50
CA ALA A 8 24.39 20.04 12.78
C ALA A 8 23.32 19.69 13.83
N ARG A 9 22.74 18.50 13.74
CA ARG A 9 22.56 17.65 14.93
C ARG A 9 23.08 16.25 14.60
N GLN A 10 24.31 15.95 15.04
CA GLN A 10 24.84 14.59 15.01
C GLN A 10 24.04 13.76 16.02
N ASP A 11 23.27 12.80 15.50
CA ASP A 11 22.59 11.79 16.33
C ASP A 11 23.50 10.55 16.42
N PRO A 12 23.92 10.09 17.62
CA PRO A 12 24.82 8.96 17.78
C PRO A 12 24.16 7.58 17.57
N GLY A 13 22.89 7.50 17.13
CA GLY A 13 22.08 6.28 17.24
C GLY A 13 21.77 5.50 15.97
N VAL A 14 22.00 6.00 14.75
CA VAL A 14 21.72 5.25 13.50
C VAL A 14 23.01 5.03 12.71
N THR A 15 23.89 4.22 13.26
CA THR A 15 24.98 3.59 12.50
C THR A 15 24.38 2.62 11.49
N GLY A 16 24.75 2.78 10.22
CA GLY A 16 24.38 2.01 9.05
C GLY A 16 24.03 0.53 9.21
N SER A 17 22.94 0.20 9.86
CA SER A 17 22.40 -1.15 9.85
C SER A 17 21.78 -1.45 8.49
N ALA A 18 22.24 -2.53 7.83
CA ALA A 18 21.55 -3.07 6.68
C ALA A 18 20.10 -3.39 7.10
N GLY A 19 19.13 -3.07 6.24
CA GLY A 19 17.70 -3.33 6.49
C GLY A 19 16.85 -2.07 6.51
N LEU A 20 15.54 -2.29 6.61
CA LEU A 20 14.52 -1.26 6.64
C LEU A 20 14.48 -0.54 7.99
N SER A 21 14.53 0.79 7.98
CA SER A 21 13.99 1.64 9.06
C SER A 21 12.60 2.14 8.63
N HIS A 22 11.58 1.93 9.45
CA HIS A 22 10.21 2.34 9.14
C HIS A 22 9.60 3.07 10.34
N GLU A 23 9.30 4.35 10.13
CA GLU A 23 8.94 5.28 11.20
C GLU A 23 7.70 6.10 10.85
N ALA A 24 6.89 6.43 11.85
CA ALA A 24 5.81 7.40 11.71
C ALA A 24 6.26 8.76 12.25
N LEU A 25 6.11 9.80 11.44
CA LEU A 25 6.22 11.20 11.84
C LEU A 25 4.82 11.73 12.12
N VAL A 26 4.46 11.85 13.39
CA VAL A 26 3.18 12.42 13.81
C VAL A 26 3.38 13.89 14.15
N TYR A 27 2.67 14.78 13.45
CA TYR A 27 2.82 16.22 13.60
C TYR A 27 1.46 16.94 13.68
N ARG A 28 1.42 18.21 14.10
CA ARG A 28 0.22 19.04 14.23
C ARG A 28 0.36 20.43 13.61
N SER A 29 1.55 20.77 13.13
CA SER A 29 1.85 22.05 12.50
C SER A 29 2.91 21.91 11.43
N ASP A 30 2.99 22.88 10.52
CA ASP A 30 4.02 22.95 9.49
C ASP A 30 5.42 22.93 10.09
N GLN A 31 5.62 23.60 11.25
CA GLN A 31 6.90 23.61 11.93
C GLN A 31 7.27 22.24 12.46
N GLU A 32 6.34 21.52 13.12
CA GLU A 32 6.58 20.15 13.60
C GLU A 32 6.87 19.19 12.44
N PHE A 33 6.17 19.37 11.30
CA PHE A 33 6.44 18.59 10.08
C PHE A 33 7.87 18.83 9.57
N LEU A 34 8.29 20.11 9.44
CA LEU A 34 9.63 20.45 8.99
C LEU A 34 10.71 19.98 9.97
N ASP A 35 10.50 20.17 11.28
CA ASP A 35 11.43 19.73 12.31
C ASP A 35 11.66 18.21 12.30
N GLY A 36 10.63 17.44 11.92
CA GLY A 36 10.73 15.98 11.79
C GLY A 36 11.29 15.53 10.43
N ALA A 37 10.87 16.15 9.34
CA ALA A 37 11.19 15.71 7.98
C ALA A 37 12.60 16.16 7.53
N LEU A 38 12.96 17.42 7.74
CA LEU A 38 14.23 17.98 7.21
C LEU A 38 15.47 17.22 7.67
N PRO A 39 15.64 16.87 8.97
CA PRO A 39 16.83 16.14 9.40
C PRO A 39 17.00 14.79 8.68
N ILE A 40 15.91 14.13 8.30
CA ILE A 40 15.93 12.85 7.61
C ILE A 40 16.36 13.04 6.15
N LEU A 41 15.75 14.02 5.46
CA LEU A 41 16.07 14.33 4.07
C LEU A 41 17.50 14.85 3.94
N CYS A 42 17.94 15.77 4.83
CA CYS A 42 19.29 16.28 4.85
C CYS A 42 20.33 15.17 5.05
N ARG A 43 20.06 14.18 5.89
CA ARG A 43 20.94 13.02 6.12
C ARG A 43 21.18 12.21 4.83
N GLY A 44 20.14 11.97 4.03
CA GLY A 44 20.26 11.33 2.72
C GLY A 44 21.06 12.18 1.74
N LEU A 45 20.74 13.47 1.65
CA LEU A 45 21.41 14.41 0.77
C LEU A 45 22.90 14.61 1.11
N ASP A 46 23.25 14.67 2.40
CA ASP A 46 24.66 14.80 2.85
C ASP A 46 25.53 13.60 2.47
N ARG A 47 24.89 12.43 2.31
CA ARG A 47 25.54 11.19 1.88
C ARG A 47 25.52 10.98 0.38
N GLY A 48 24.85 11.84 -0.38
CA GLY A 48 24.62 11.66 -1.81
C GLY A 48 23.75 10.44 -2.12
N GLU A 49 22.88 10.03 -1.18
CA GLU A 49 22.00 8.88 -1.29
C GLU A 49 20.65 9.28 -1.91
N PRO A 50 19.93 8.37 -2.61
CA PRO A 50 18.65 8.67 -3.23
C PRO A 50 17.59 9.11 -2.21
N VAL A 51 16.93 10.25 -2.47
CA VAL A 51 15.85 10.80 -1.63
C VAL A 51 14.57 10.95 -2.45
N LEU A 52 13.49 10.30 -2.00
CA LEU A 52 12.14 10.39 -2.55
C LEU A 52 11.20 11.04 -1.54
N VAL A 53 10.44 12.00 -2.00
CA VAL A 53 9.39 12.68 -1.23
C VAL A 53 8.07 12.56 -1.97
N ALA A 54 7.10 11.87 -1.40
CA ALA A 54 5.74 11.70 -1.92
C ALA A 54 4.75 12.27 -0.88
N VAL A 55 4.46 13.55 -0.99
CA VAL A 55 3.61 14.30 -0.04
C VAL A 55 2.65 15.23 -0.81
N PRO A 56 1.58 15.73 -0.18
CA PRO A 56 0.70 16.72 -0.79
C PRO A 56 1.47 17.97 -1.27
N ALA A 57 0.96 18.63 -2.32
CA ALA A 57 1.62 19.75 -2.99
C ALA A 57 2.04 20.87 -2.02
N GLU A 58 1.21 21.13 -1.00
CA GLU A 58 1.51 22.14 0.04
C GLU A 58 2.73 21.74 0.88
N ARG A 59 2.82 20.49 1.29
CA ARG A 59 3.96 19.95 2.04
C ARG A 59 5.23 19.91 1.18
N ALA A 60 5.08 19.54 -0.10
CA ALA A 60 6.19 19.57 -1.06
C ALA A 60 6.75 20.99 -1.23
N LYS A 61 5.88 22.00 -1.27
CA LYS A 61 6.29 23.41 -1.33
C LYS A 61 7.08 23.81 -0.10
N LEU A 62 6.57 23.52 1.11
CA LEU A 62 7.27 23.81 2.37
C LEU A 62 8.68 23.19 2.40
N LEU A 63 8.80 21.91 1.97
CA LEU A 63 10.08 21.23 1.92
C LEU A 63 11.05 21.83 0.90
N ARG A 64 10.55 22.22 -0.30
CA ARG A 64 11.39 22.88 -1.31
C ARG A 64 11.90 24.22 -0.83
N ASP A 65 11.02 25.02 -0.21
CA ASP A 65 11.39 26.33 0.34
C ASP A 65 12.46 26.18 1.45
N ALA A 66 12.33 25.18 2.32
CA ALA A 66 13.26 24.94 3.41
C ALA A 66 14.61 24.31 2.96
N LEU A 67 14.60 23.45 1.92
CA LEU A 67 15.80 22.83 1.35
C LEU A 67 16.59 23.76 0.43
N GLY A 68 15.96 24.80 -0.13
CA GLY A 68 16.57 25.71 -1.07
C GLY A 68 17.15 25.00 -2.28
N ASP A 69 18.39 25.32 -2.65
CA ASP A 69 19.08 24.73 -3.83
C ASP A 69 19.23 23.20 -3.74
N ARG A 70 19.22 22.64 -2.53
CA ARG A 70 19.32 21.18 -2.32
C ARG A 70 18.08 20.43 -2.78
N SER A 71 16.94 21.12 -2.93
CA SER A 71 15.69 20.52 -3.40
C SER A 71 15.80 19.89 -4.79
N GLY A 72 16.74 20.39 -5.63
CA GLY A 72 17.04 19.83 -6.95
C GLY A 72 17.60 18.39 -6.92
N SER A 73 18.12 17.93 -5.77
CA SER A 73 18.62 16.56 -5.58
C SER A 73 17.57 15.61 -4.96
N VAL A 74 16.33 16.09 -4.73
CA VAL A 74 15.23 15.31 -4.20
C VAL A 74 14.25 14.98 -5.31
N ARG A 75 13.86 13.71 -5.43
CA ARG A 75 12.75 13.31 -6.27
C ARG A 75 11.44 13.60 -5.55
N PHE A 76 10.65 14.54 -6.06
CA PHE A 76 9.33 14.85 -5.55
C PHE A 76 8.26 14.19 -6.40
N GLU A 77 7.35 13.50 -5.75
CA GLU A 77 6.15 12.90 -6.33
C GLU A 77 4.90 13.49 -5.69
N ASP A 78 3.82 13.55 -6.44
CA ASP A 78 2.52 13.94 -5.92
C ASP A 78 1.90 12.76 -5.16
N SER A 79 1.62 12.94 -3.87
CA SER A 79 1.03 11.87 -3.07
C SER A 79 -0.40 11.52 -3.48
N GLU A 80 -1.15 12.43 -4.11
CA GLU A 80 -2.48 12.12 -4.65
C GLU A 80 -2.41 11.07 -5.78
N ILE A 81 -1.26 10.96 -6.45
CA ILE A 81 -0.99 9.96 -7.48
C ILE A 81 -0.20 8.79 -6.88
N TRP A 82 0.95 9.08 -6.28
CA TRP A 82 1.89 8.06 -5.81
C TRP A 82 1.37 7.27 -4.61
N CYS A 83 0.60 7.93 -3.73
CA CYS A 83 -0.04 7.35 -2.56
C CYS A 83 -1.57 7.27 -2.71
N ALA A 84 -2.11 7.17 -3.92
CA ALA A 84 -3.55 7.13 -4.14
C ALA A 84 -4.22 5.89 -3.53
N ILE A 85 -3.57 4.75 -3.63
CA ILE A 85 -4.11 3.44 -3.23
C ILE A 85 -3.00 2.60 -2.59
N PRO A 86 -3.28 1.91 -1.46
CA PRO A 86 -2.28 1.13 -0.74
C PRO A 86 -1.51 0.12 -1.60
N GLY A 87 -2.21 -0.63 -2.44
CA GLY A 87 -1.59 -1.62 -3.31
C GLY A 87 -0.65 -1.00 -4.35
N TRP A 88 -1.07 0.09 -4.98
CA TRP A 88 -0.25 0.81 -5.96
C TRP A 88 0.99 1.41 -5.32
N THR A 89 0.84 2.04 -4.15
CA THR A 89 1.97 2.57 -3.37
C THR A 89 2.99 1.48 -3.03
N LEU A 90 2.52 0.31 -2.63
CA LEU A 90 3.38 -0.84 -2.35
C LEU A 90 4.18 -1.26 -3.59
N GLY A 91 3.54 -1.30 -4.77
CA GLY A 91 4.19 -1.60 -6.04
C GLY A 91 5.18 -0.54 -6.47
N ALA A 92 4.80 0.75 -6.38
CA ALA A 92 5.68 1.87 -6.71
C ALA A 92 6.92 1.89 -5.81
N LEU A 93 6.75 1.70 -4.49
CA LEU A 93 7.87 1.59 -3.55
C LEU A 93 8.77 0.40 -3.88
N ASN A 94 8.21 -0.77 -4.16
CA ASN A 94 8.98 -1.95 -4.58
C ASN A 94 9.77 -1.67 -5.87
N GLY A 95 9.15 -1.05 -6.86
CA GLY A 95 9.82 -0.64 -8.11
C GLY A 95 10.96 0.34 -7.84
N TYR A 96 10.72 1.36 -7.02
CA TYR A 96 11.73 2.36 -6.68
C TYR A 96 12.93 1.74 -5.95
N LEU A 97 12.71 0.92 -4.91
CA LEU A 97 13.76 0.25 -4.17
C LEU A 97 14.58 -0.74 -5.02
N ARG A 98 13.98 -1.36 -6.03
CA ARG A 98 14.65 -2.33 -6.91
C ARG A 98 15.47 -1.67 -8.03
N ARG A 99 15.16 -0.43 -8.42
CA ARG A 99 15.91 0.32 -9.44
C ARG A 99 17.25 0.81 -8.92
N ASP A 100 17.31 1.13 -7.64
CA ASP A 100 18.58 1.50 -7.03
C ASP A 100 19.46 0.27 -6.85
N ARG A 101 20.51 0.18 -7.69
CA ARG A 101 21.53 -0.87 -7.66
C ARG A 101 22.84 -0.40 -7.04
N SER A 102 22.87 0.82 -6.50
CA SER A 102 24.08 1.39 -5.90
C SER A 102 24.46 0.70 -4.58
N GLY A 103 23.50 0.04 -3.93
CA GLY A 103 23.64 -0.47 -2.57
C GLY A 103 23.59 0.63 -1.50
N ALA A 104 23.37 1.87 -1.91
CA ALA A 104 23.18 3.00 -1.01
C ALA A 104 21.83 2.88 -0.28
N ARG A 105 21.67 3.63 0.80
CA ARG A 105 20.39 3.71 1.50
C ARG A 105 19.43 4.61 0.73
N VAL A 106 18.22 4.12 0.51
CA VAL A 106 17.14 4.91 -0.07
C VAL A 106 16.35 5.58 1.04
N TRP A 107 16.13 6.90 0.93
CA TRP A 107 15.38 7.69 1.89
C TRP A 107 14.02 8.07 1.30
N VAL A 108 12.95 7.72 2.00
CA VAL A 108 11.59 7.96 1.55
C VAL A 108 10.82 8.71 2.63
N LEU A 109 10.22 9.85 2.27
CA LEU A 109 9.20 10.53 3.06
C LEU A 109 7.89 10.46 2.31
N ALA A 110 6.86 9.88 2.92
CA ALA A 110 5.55 9.74 2.29
C ALA A 110 4.44 10.23 3.21
N GLU A 111 3.45 10.91 2.63
CA GLU A 111 2.21 11.30 3.31
C GLU A 111 1.04 10.98 2.40
N ALA A 112 0.30 9.94 2.73
CA ALA A 112 -0.89 9.55 1.99
C ALA A 112 -2.15 10.24 2.55
N LEU A 113 -3.23 10.14 1.80
CA LEU A 113 -4.57 10.54 2.25
C LEU A 113 -5.18 9.42 3.12
N TRP A 114 -4.59 9.22 4.31
CA TRP A 114 -4.82 8.05 5.18
C TRP A 114 -6.29 7.75 5.48
N ASP A 115 -7.13 8.78 5.70
CA ASP A 115 -8.56 8.65 6.01
C ASP A 115 -9.46 8.81 4.77
N ALA A 116 -8.89 9.11 3.59
CA ALA A 116 -9.66 9.22 2.36
C ALA A 116 -10.22 7.86 1.91
N GLY A 117 -11.48 7.85 1.46
CA GLY A 117 -12.16 6.60 1.07
C GLY A 117 -12.79 5.85 2.25
N GLY A 118 -12.80 6.45 3.44
CA GLY A 118 -13.51 5.95 4.62
C GLY A 118 -12.79 4.85 5.40
N PRO A 119 -13.44 4.27 6.43
CA PRO A 119 -12.80 3.36 7.39
C PRO A 119 -12.18 2.10 6.78
N ALA A 120 -12.79 1.53 5.75
CA ALA A 120 -12.27 0.34 5.08
C ALA A 120 -10.93 0.61 4.38
N ARG A 121 -10.80 1.78 3.73
CA ARG A 121 -9.57 2.23 3.08
C ARG A 121 -8.51 2.58 4.10
N ALA A 122 -8.86 3.27 5.20
CA ALA A 122 -7.94 3.55 6.30
C ALA A 122 -7.40 2.27 6.93
N ALA A 123 -8.23 1.25 7.10
CA ALA A 123 -7.80 -0.07 7.59
C ALA A 123 -6.86 -0.78 6.60
N GLU A 124 -7.10 -0.65 5.28
CA GLU A 124 -6.21 -1.21 4.25
C GLU A 124 -4.84 -0.50 4.26
N TRP A 125 -4.81 0.83 4.39
CA TRP A 125 -3.57 1.59 4.60
C TRP A 125 -2.80 1.07 5.80
N SER A 126 -3.46 0.89 6.92
CA SER A 126 -2.81 0.41 8.16
C SER A 126 -2.26 -1.01 8.00
N ARG A 127 -3.00 -1.92 7.34
CA ARG A 127 -2.49 -3.26 7.00
C ARG A 127 -1.26 -3.20 6.11
N MET A 128 -1.29 -2.37 5.05
CA MET A 128 -0.15 -2.19 4.15
C MET A 128 1.07 -1.65 4.90
N GLN A 129 0.90 -0.62 5.76
CA GLN A 129 1.99 -0.08 6.58
C GLN A 129 2.60 -1.15 7.50
N SER A 130 1.78 -1.97 8.13
CA SER A 130 2.28 -3.07 8.94
C SER A 130 3.14 -4.05 8.12
N VAL A 131 2.68 -4.40 6.91
CA VAL A 131 3.35 -5.38 6.04
C VAL A 131 4.65 -4.83 5.45
N LEU A 132 4.85 -3.52 5.30
CA LEU A 132 6.12 -2.95 4.84
C LEU A 132 7.30 -3.49 5.65
N ASN A 133 7.12 -3.68 6.97
CA ASN A 133 8.14 -4.20 7.87
C ASN A 133 8.58 -5.65 7.54
N VAL A 134 7.78 -6.39 6.80
CA VAL A 134 8.10 -7.76 6.33
C VAL A 134 8.51 -7.74 4.87
N ALA A 135 7.74 -7.05 4.03
CA ALA A 135 7.95 -7.02 2.57
C ALA A 135 9.32 -6.46 2.19
N PHE A 136 9.81 -5.49 2.95
CA PHE A 136 11.07 -4.79 2.69
C PHE A 136 12.10 -4.91 3.83
N ALA A 137 11.96 -5.91 4.71
CA ALA A 137 12.84 -6.09 5.86
C ALA A 137 14.33 -6.09 5.51
N SER A 138 14.69 -6.64 4.34
CA SER A 138 16.06 -6.69 3.84
C SER A 138 16.48 -5.48 2.98
N ALA A 139 15.56 -4.55 2.70
CA ALA A 139 15.88 -3.39 1.88
C ALA A 139 16.73 -2.39 2.68
N THR A 140 17.80 -1.90 2.08
CA THR A 140 18.60 -0.82 2.66
C THR A 140 17.86 0.50 2.46
N ALA A 141 16.86 0.76 3.30
CA ALA A 141 15.98 1.91 3.17
C ALA A 141 15.58 2.52 4.52
N SER A 142 15.29 3.82 4.50
CA SER A 142 14.61 4.54 5.58
C SER A 142 13.31 5.10 5.02
N VAL A 143 12.19 4.62 5.54
CA VAL A 143 10.84 5.04 5.13
C VAL A 143 10.20 5.76 6.31
N VAL A 144 9.82 7.01 6.11
CA VAL A 144 9.09 7.81 7.09
C VAL A 144 7.73 8.16 6.54
N CYS A 145 6.68 7.78 7.25
CA CYS A 145 5.31 8.07 6.90
C CYS A 145 4.80 9.22 7.79
N ALA A 146 4.40 10.32 7.17
CA ALA A 146 3.92 11.50 7.88
C ALA A 146 2.41 11.43 8.13
N TYR A 147 1.99 11.86 9.31
CA TYR A 147 0.61 11.81 9.80
C TYR A 147 0.24 13.14 10.46
N ASP A 148 -0.65 13.90 9.85
CA ASP A 148 -1.16 15.14 10.42
C ASP A 148 -2.24 14.85 11.49
N ALA A 149 -1.84 14.91 12.76
CA ALA A 149 -2.76 14.68 13.88
C ALA A 149 -3.73 15.86 14.13
N GLY A 150 -3.63 16.94 13.35
CA GLY A 150 -4.60 18.03 13.35
C GLY A 150 -5.86 17.70 12.53
N VAL A 151 -5.74 16.82 11.54
CA VAL A 151 -6.84 16.46 10.61
C VAL A 151 -7.21 14.98 10.65
N LEU A 152 -6.27 14.10 10.96
CA LEU A 152 -6.50 12.65 10.96
C LEU A 152 -7.25 12.17 12.20
N SER A 153 -8.02 11.11 12.04
CA SER A 153 -8.76 10.50 13.15
C SER A 153 -7.82 9.94 14.23
N PRO A 154 -8.23 9.95 15.51
CA PRO A 154 -7.46 9.31 16.58
C PRO A 154 -7.19 7.82 16.30
N ALA A 155 -8.08 7.14 15.61
CA ALA A 155 -7.93 5.74 15.23
C ALA A 155 -6.78 5.55 14.23
N THR A 156 -6.66 6.44 13.22
CA THR A 156 -5.56 6.42 12.25
C THR A 156 -4.21 6.71 12.91
N ILE A 157 -4.15 7.67 13.84
CA ILE A 157 -2.94 7.93 14.61
C ILE A 157 -2.55 6.75 15.51
N ALA A 158 -3.53 6.09 16.13
CA ALA A 158 -3.28 4.88 16.92
C ALA A 158 -2.76 3.72 16.03
N ALA A 159 -3.35 3.55 14.85
CA ALA A 159 -2.89 2.57 13.86
C ALA A 159 -1.46 2.86 13.37
N ALA A 160 -1.12 4.14 13.10
CA ALA A 160 0.25 4.54 12.76
C ALA A 160 1.25 4.09 13.82
N ARG A 161 0.95 4.31 15.11
CA ARG A 161 1.80 3.87 16.22
C ARG A 161 1.89 2.36 16.35
N ALA A 162 0.84 1.63 15.96
CA ALA A 162 0.81 0.18 16.03
C ALA A 162 1.56 -0.49 14.86
N THR A 163 1.69 0.17 13.73
CA THR A 163 2.26 -0.40 12.50
C THR A 163 3.70 0.02 12.22
N HIS A 164 4.20 1.07 12.88
CA HIS A 164 5.56 1.57 12.72
C HIS A 164 6.43 1.21 13.94
N PRO A 165 7.55 0.51 13.73
CA PRO A 165 8.50 0.22 14.81
C PRO A 165 9.10 1.48 15.46
N GLY A 166 9.26 2.55 14.67
CA GLY A 166 9.81 3.83 15.11
C GLY A 166 8.80 4.97 15.04
N LEU A 167 9.00 5.96 15.90
CA LEU A 167 8.32 7.24 15.87
C LEU A 167 9.36 8.34 15.76
N THR A 168 9.14 9.29 14.84
CA THR A 168 10.01 10.46 14.65
C THR A 168 9.32 11.71 15.19
N SER A 169 10.04 12.48 15.96
CA SER A 169 9.63 13.80 16.45
C SER A 169 10.85 14.70 16.59
N GLY A 170 10.79 15.93 16.04
CA GLY A 170 11.91 16.88 16.08
C GLY A 170 13.22 16.32 15.52
N GLY A 171 13.14 15.41 14.53
CA GLY A 171 14.31 14.74 13.92
C GLY A 171 14.95 13.64 14.76
N GLN A 172 14.38 13.32 15.90
CA GLN A 172 14.81 12.22 16.76
C GLN A 172 13.88 11.03 16.61
N SER A 173 14.45 9.83 16.48
CA SER A 173 13.73 8.56 16.39
C SER A 173 13.65 7.91 17.76
N ALA A 174 12.46 7.38 18.09
CA ALA A 174 12.21 6.60 19.29
C ALA A 174 11.46 5.32 18.94
N ILE A 175 11.60 4.29 19.76
CA ILE A 175 10.83 3.05 19.58
C ILE A 175 9.34 3.34 19.87
N SER A 176 8.45 2.86 18.99
CA SER A 176 7.02 2.95 19.21
C SER A 176 6.58 1.94 20.27
N ALA A 177 6.17 2.44 21.44
CA ALA A 177 5.65 1.57 22.51
C ALA A 177 4.34 0.85 22.13
N GLY A 178 3.64 1.35 21.12
CA GLY A 178 2.40 0.74 20.60
C GLY A 178 2.62 -0.27 19.46
N TYR A 179 3.85 -0.47 19.01
CA TYR A 179 4.15 -1.33 17.86
C TYR A 179 3.70 -2.76 18.07
N GLN A 180 3.07 -3.32 17.06
CA GLN A 180 2.64 -4.71 16.99
C GLN A 180 3.36 -5.44 15.86
N PRO A 181 3.88 -6.66 16.08
CA PRO A 181 4.42 -7.47 15.00
C PRO A 181 3.39 -7.65 13.87
N PRO A 182 3.80 -7.59 12.58
CA PRO A 182 2.86 -7.58 11.45
C PRO A 182 1.85 -8.72 11.42
N ALA A 183 2.26 -9.93 11.76
CA ALA A 183 1.35 -11.08 11.82
C ALA A 183 0.29 -10.93 12.93
N GLN A 184 0.67 -10.36 14.07
CA GLN A 184 -0.25 -10.07 15.17
C GLN A 184 -1.24 -8.95 14.78
N TYR A 185 -0.74 -7.87 14.15
CA TYR A 185 -1.59 -6.79 13.67
C TYR A 185 -2.60 -7.29 12.61
N ALA A 186 -2.16 -8.09 11.65
CA ALA A 186 -3.01 -8.67 10.63
C ALA A 186 -4.11 -9.57 11.23
N ALA A 187 -3.78 -10.38 12.23
CA ALA A 187 -4.74 -11.24 12.93
C ALA A 187 -5.76 -10.43 13.76
N ALA A 188 -5.33 -9.31 14.37
CA ALA A 188 -6.19 -8.44 15.16
C ALA A 188 -7.08 -7.51 14.32
N SER A 189 -6.72 -7.27 13.04
CA SER A 189 -7.39 -6.31 12.16
C SER A 189 -7.80 -6.96 10.83
N PRO A 190 -8.60 -8.03 10.83
CA PRO A 190 -9.03 -8.67 9.60
C PRO A 190 -9.94 -7.75 8.78
N PRO A 191 -9.99 -7.89 7.44
CA PRO A 191 -10.92 -7.14 6.61
C PRO A 191 -12.38 -7.41 7.02
N SER A 192 -13.17 -6.34 7.12
CA SER A 192 -14.61 -6.45 7.33
C SER A 192 -15.31 -6.55 5.98
N LEU A 193 -15.84 -7.73 5.67
CA LEU A 193 -16.58 -7.98 4.44
C LEU A 193 -18.07 -8.11 4.78
N ASN A 194 -18.87 -7.12 4.40
CA ASN A 194 -20.32 -7.25 4.39
C ASN A 194 -20.74 -8.31 3.37
N SER A 195 -21.89 -8.96 3.58
CA SER A 195 -22.41 -9.89 2.59
C SER A 195 -22.65 -9.19 1.25
N PRO A 196 -22.40 -9.86 0.11
CA PRO A 196 -22.81 -9.35 -1.20
C PRO A 196 -24.31 -9.04 -1.21
N PRO A 197 -24.77 -8.04 -1.98
CA PRO A 197 -26.19 -7.74 -2.10
C PRO A 197 -26.95 -8.95 -2.69
N VAL A 198 -28.25 -9.01 -2.40
CA VAL A 198 -29.10 -10.17 -2.80
C VAL A 198 -29.20 -10.31 -4.32
N ASP A 199 -29.09 -9.20 -5.04
CA ASP A 199 -29.14 -9.11 -6.50
C ASP A 199 -27.74 -9.24 -7.16
N ALA A 200 -26.70 -9.54 -6.39
CA ALA A 200 -25.40 -9.83 -6.97
C ALA A 200 -25.47 -11.01 -7.93
N GLU A 201 -24.99 -10.81 -9.14
CA GLU A 201 -24.95 -11.85 -10.17
C GLU A 201 -23.88 -12.87 -9.82
N ALA A 202 -24.24 -14.16 -9.81
CA ALA A 202 -23.34 -15.23 -9.38
C ALA A 202 -23.08 -16.25 -10.50
N VAL A 203 -21.83 -16.68 -10.58
CA VAL A 203 -21.41 -17.78 -11.45
C VAL A 203 -20.58 -18.78 -10.65
N SER A 204 -21.00 -20.04 -10.66
CA SER A 204 -20.23 -21.15 -10.08
C SER A 204 -19.14 -21.59 -11.05
N PHE A 205 -18.01 -22.01 -10.52
CA PHE A 205 -16.89 -22.50 -11.33
C PHE A 205 -16.20 -23.71 -10.69
N ASP A 206 -15.58 -24.49 -11.55
CA ASP A 206 -14.66 -25.56 -11.23
C ASP A 206 -13.44 -25.52 -12.19
N VAL A 207 -12.58 -26.52 -12.10
CA VAL A 207 -11.37 -26.66 -12.96
C VAL A 207 -11.70 -26.54 -14.46
N ARG A 208 -12.89 -26.96 -14.90
CA ARG A 208 -13.31 -26.98 -16.31
C ARG A 208 -13.94 -25.67 -16.76
N ALA A 209 -14.36 -24.84 -15.81
CA ALA A 209 -15.19 -23.67 -16.06
C ALA A 209 -14.43 -22.34 -16.10
N LEU A 210 -13.09 -22.32 -15.93
CA LEU A 210 -12.27 -21.08 -15.92
C LEU A 210 -12.54 -20.18 -17.14
N GLY A 211 -12.58 -20.75 -18.35
CA GLY A 211 -12.90 -19.99 -19.57
C GLY A 211 -14.32 -19.45 -19.61
N SER A 212 -15.26 -20.10 -18.92
CA SER A 212 -16.64 -19.63 -18.82
C SER A 212 -16.78 -18.44 -17.89
N VAL A 213 -16.09 -18.46 -16.74
CA VAL A 213 -16.06 -17.31 -15.82
C VAL A 213 -15.46 -16.08 -16.51
N ARG A 214 -14.37 -16.24 -17.27
CA ARG A 214 -13.78 -15.14 -18.03
C ARG A 214 -14.76 -14.54 -19.04
N ARG A 215 -15.43 -15.36 -19.83
CA ARG A 215 -16.44 -14.88 -20.81
C ARG A 215 -17.60 -14.17 -20.09
N TRP A 216 -18.02 -14.73 -18.98
CA TRP A 216 -19.09 -14.16 -18.17
C TRP A 216 -18.67 -12.79 -17.59
N ALA A 217 -17.47 -12.69 -17.02
CA ALA A 217 -16.92 -11.43 -16.51
C ALA A 217 -16.78 -10.37 -17.62
N GLN A 218 -16.37 -10.77 -18.85
CA GLN A 218 -16.32 -9.86 -19.99
C GLN A 218 -17.72 -9.32 -20.32
N THR A 219 -18.72 -10.22 -20.45
CA THR A 219 -20.11 -9.79 -20.76
C THR A 219 -20.67 -8.89 -19.65
N TRP A 220 -20.29 -9.15 -18.41
CA TRP A 220 -20.70 -8.31 -17.28
C TRP A 220 -20.03 -6.92 -17.35
N ALA A 221 -18.71 -6.88 -17.63
CA ALA A 221 -17.96 -5.64 -17.78
C ALA A 221 -18.51 -4.77 -18.92
N ASP A 222 -18.87 -5.38 -20.06
CA ASP A 222 -19.47 -4.68 -21.20
C ASP A 222 -20.79 -4.00 -20.80
N ARG A 223 -21.61 -4.65 -19.96
CA ARG A 223 -22.85 -4.06 -19.44
C ARG A 223 -22.62 -2.91 -18.45
N GLN A 224 -21.43 -2.87 -17.81
CA GLN A 224 -21.06 -1.78 -16.90
C GLN A 224 -20.52 -0.54 -17.63
N ALA A 225 -20.43 -0.58 -18.96
CA ALA A 225 -19.88 0.49 -19.82
C ALA A 225 -18.48 0.97 -19.37
N LEU A 226 -17.63 0.02 -18.99
CA LEU A 226 -16.24 0.31 -18.63
C LEU A 226 -15.42 0.68 -19.86
N GLY A 227 -14.46 1.60 -19.69
CA GLY A 227 -13.40 1.80 -20.67
C GLY A 227 -12.53 0.54 -20.82
N GLU A 228 -11.88 0.41 -22.00
CA GLU A 228 -11.11 -0.80 -22.36
C GLU A 228 -10.05 -1.18 -21.29
N ASP A 229 -9.35 -0.19 -20.73
CA ASP A 229 -8.31 -0.42 -19.74
C ASP A 229 -8.91 -0.97 -18.44
N HIS A 230 -9.99 -0.39 -17.92
CA HIS A 230 -10.68 -0.87 -16.73
C HIS A 230 -11.28 -2.27 -16.93
N ALA A 231 -11.86 -2.55 -18.11
CA ALA A 231 -12.37 -3.88 -18.42
C ALA A 231 -11.26 -4.91 -18.47
N ARG A 232 -10.11 -4.58 -19.07
CA ARG A 232 -8.93 -5.45 -19.10
C ARG A 232 -8.41 -5.75 -17.68
N ASP A 233 -8.28 -4.72 -16.86
CA ASP A 233 -7.78 -4.84 -15.48
C ASP A 233 -8.71 -5.72 -14.63
N LEU A 234 -10.03 -5.51 -14.74
CA LEU A 234 -11.02 -6.36 -14.09
C LEU A 234 -10.87 -7.83 -14.51
N LEU A 235 -10.75 -8.09 -15.81
CA LEU A 235 -10.62 -9.45 -16.33
C LEU A 235 -9.34 -10.15 -15.87
N ILE A 236 -8.22 -9.41 -15.82
CA ILE A 236 -6.95 -9.94 -15.30
C ILE A 236 -7.11 -10.29 -13.83
N ALA A 237 -7.57 -9.36 -13.00
CA ALA A 237 -7.70 -9.59 -11.56
C ALA A 237 -8.69 -10.73 -11.26
N VAL A 238 -9.86 -10.78 -11.90
CA VAL A 238 -10.82 -11.88 -11.74
C VAL A 238 -10.22 -13.22 -12.15
N HIS A 239 -9.50 -13.27 -13.28
CA HIS A 239 -8.84 -14.49 -13.73
C HIS A 239 -7.84 -15.01 -12.70
N GLU A 240 -7.00 -14.15 -12.16
CA GLU A 240 -6.00 -14.50 -11.15
C GLU A 240 -6.64 -15.06 -9.88
N ILE A 241 -7.71 -14.45 -9.39
CA ILE A 241 -8.36 -14.91 -8.15
C ILE A 241 -9.11 -16.22 -8.37
N VAL A 242 -9.81 -16.37 -9.51
CA VAL A 242 -10.51 -17.61 -9.84
C VAL A 242 -9.52 -18.76 -10.09
N SER A 243 -8.39 -18.49 -10.74
CA SER A 243 -7.32 -19.49 -10.92
C SER A 243 -6.72 -19.92 -9.58
N ASN A 244 -6.45 -18.96 -8.68
CA ASN A 244 -5.99 -19.26 -7.31
C ASN A 244 -7.01 -20.11 -6.54
N ALA A 245 -8.30 -19.85 -6.68
CA ALA A 245 -9.36 -20.64 -6.05
C ALA A 245 -9.40 -22.08 -6.59
N VAL A 246 -9.15 -22.27 -7.88
CA VAL A 246 -9.06 -23.59 -8.49
C VAL A 246 -7.79 -24.33 -8.06
N GLU A 247 -6.63 -23.67 -8.11
CA GLU A 247 -5.33 -24.31 -7.84
C GLU A 247 -5.09 -24.55 -6.33
N HIS A 248 -5.54 -23.63 -5.49
CA HIS A 248 -5.22 -23.62 -4.06
C HIS A 248 -6.46 -23.61 -3.15
N GLY A 249 -7.64 -23.30 -3.71
CA GLY A 249 -8.88 -23.09 -2.98
C GLY A 249 -9.84 -24.29 -2.99
N GLY A 250 -9.37 -25.50 -3.31
CA GLY A 250 -10.21 -26.70 -3.32
C GLY A 250 -10.89 -27.00 -4.66
N GLY A 251 -10.45 -26.38 -5.76
CA GLY A 251 -10.83 -26.76 -7.14
C GLY A 251 -12.14 -26.18 -7.64
N SER A 252 -12.88 -25.46 -6.83
CA SER A 252 -14.18 -24.88 -7.18
C SER A 252 -14.51 -23.64 -6.36
N GLY A 253 -15.55 -22.89 -6.77
CA GLY A 253 -16.01 -21.74 -6.04
C GLY A 253 -17.19 -21.04 -6.68
N ILE A 254 -17.52 -19.87 -6.15
CA ILE A 254 -18.56 -18.99 -6.68
C ILE A 254 -17.96 -17.60 -6.81
N ALA A 255 -18.05 -17.02 -7.99
CA ALA A 255 -17.75 -15.61 -8.22
C ALA A 255 -19.06 -14.80 -8.26
N ARG A 256 -19.15 -13.73 -7.47
CA ARG A 256 -20.29 -12.82 -7.41
C ARG A 256 -19.88 -11.45 -7.87
N PHE A 257 -20.73 -10.79 -8.66
CA PHE A 257 -20.45 -9.50 -9.25
C PHE A 257 -21.60 -8.54 -8.97
N TRP A 258 -21.28 -7.33 -8.58
CA TRP A 258 -22.25 -6.25 -8.40
C TRP A 258 -21.57 -4.88 -8.59
N GLY A 259 -22.36 -3.84 -8.72
CA GLY A 259 -21.87 -2.48 -8.90
C GLY A 259 -22.60 -1.49 -8.01
N SER A 260 -21.93 -0.40 -7.71
CA SER A 260 -22.48 0.84 -7.20
C SER A 260 -22.21 1.98 -8.20
N PRO A 261 -22.72 3.21 -7.97
CA PRO A 261 -22.38 4.35 -8.80
C PRO A 261 -20.88 4.64 -8.87
N GLU A 262 -20.12 4.32 -7.83
CA GLU A 262 -18.72 4.68 -7.68
C GLU A 262 -17.76 3.51 -7.90
N SER A 263 -18.23 2.27 -7.69
CA SER A 263 -17.36 1.10 -7.66
C SER A 263 -18.00 -0.14 -8.25
N LEU A 264 -17.14 -1.03 -8.73
CA LEU A 264 -17.48 -2.38 -9.16
C LEU A 264 -16.83 -3.38 -8.20
N PHE A 265 -17.52 -4.48 -7.96
CA PHE A 265 -17.09 -5.51 -7.04
C PHE A 265 -17.15 -6.89 -7.70
N CYS A 266 -16.11 -7.68 -7.42
CA CYS A 266 -16.12 -9.11 -7.64
C CYS A 266 -15.72 -9.82 -6.35
N GLU A 267 -16.53 -10.74 -5.85
CA GLU A 267 -16.19 -11.58 -4.70
C GLU A 267 -16.10 -13.04 -5.12
N VAL A 268 -14.95 -13.65 -4.85
CA VAL A 268 -14.72 -15.06 -5.09
C VAL A 268 -14.69 -15.79 -3.76
N THR A 269 -15.61 -16.73 -3.58
CA THR A 269 -15.65 -17.63 -2.41
C THR A 269 -15.21 -19.04 -2.85
N SER A 270 -14.25 -19.63 -2.12
CA SER A 270 -13.76 -20.99 -2.36
C SER A 270 -13.59 -21.75 -1.04
N PRO A 271 -13.67 -23.11 -1.04
CA PRO A 271 -13.58 -23.90 0.19
C PRO A 271 -12.16 -24.05 0.76
N GLY A 272 -11.16 -23.39 0.16
CA GLY A 272 -9.77 -23.49 0.57
C GLY A 272 -9.46 -22.90 1.94
N VAL A 273 -8.19 -23.04 2.33
CA VAL A 273 -7.66 -22.45 3.57
C VAL A 273 -6.48 -21.55 3.20
N LEU A 274 -6.49 -20.34 3.75
CA LEU A 274 -5.38 -19.42 3.60
C LEU A 274 -4.49 -19.50 4.85
N THR A 275 -3.25 -19.91 4.65
CA THR A 275 -2.28 -20.07 5.74
C THR A 275 -1.31 -18.90 5.87
N HIS A 276 -1.14 -18.11 4.80
CA HIS A 276 -0.22 -16.98 4.78
C HIS A 276 -0.89 -15.73 5.38
N PRO A 277 -0.25 -15.05 6.36
CA PRO A 277 -0.85 -13.89 7.03
C PRO A 277 -0.94 -12.63 6.15
N PHE A 278 -0.17 -12.57 5.04
CA PHE A 278 -0.06 -11.40 4.16
C PHE A 278 -0.39 -11.74 2.71
N PRO A 279 -1.61 -12.16 2.38
CA PRO A 279 -1.95 -12.62 1.03
C PRO A 279 -1.84 -11.48 0.01
N GLY A 280 -0.94 -11.65 -0.96
CA GLY A 280 -0.71 -10.69 -2.04
C GLY A 280 -0.04 -9.37 -1.65
N TYR A 281 0.54 -9.27 -0.45
CA TYR A 281 1.30 -8.09 -0.06
C TYR A 281 2.81 -8.22 -0.27
N LEU A 282 3.32 -9.45 -0.29
CA LEU A 282 4.75 -9.64 -0.51
C LEU A 282 5.08 -9.58 -2.00
N PRO A 283 6.08 -8.76 -2.40
CA PRO A 283 6.51 -8.73 -3.79
C PRO A 283 6.98 -10.13 -4.23
N PRO A 284 6.56 -10.59 -5.40
CA PRO A 284 6.99 -11.91 -5.88
C PRO A 284 8.48 -11.90 -6.24
N ASP A 285 9.17 -13.00 -5.98
CA ASP A 285 10.53 -13.19 -6.45
C ASP A 285 10.57 -13.27 -7.98
N LEU A 286 11.62 -12.71 -8.59
CA LEU A 286 11.77 -12.67 -10.06
C LEU A 286 11.82 -14.07 -10.68
N GLY A 287 12.27 -15.08 -9.93
CA GLY A 287 12.39 -16.47 -10.38
C GLY A 287 11.15 -17.33 -10.16
N GLN A 288 10.12 -16.82 -9.45
CA GLN A 288 8.90 -17.61 -9.19
C GLN A 288 7.88 -17.44 -10.32
N PRO A 289 7.56 -18.50 -11.08
CA PRO A 289 6.57 -18.43 -12.16
C PRO A 289 5.11 -18.38 -11.66
N ARG A 290 4.86 -18.70 -10.37
CA ARG A 290 3.54 -18.79 -9.73
C ARG A 290 3.46 -17.97 -8.46
N GLY A 291 2.24 -17.71 -7.96
CA GLY A 291 2.00 -16.98 -6.70
C GLY A 291 1.96 -15.47 -6.85
N ARG A 292 1.84 -14.94 -8.09
CA ARG A 292 1.79 -13.50 -8.38
C ARG A 292 0.37 -12.93 -8.42
N GLY A 293 -0.66 -13.78 -8.52
CA GLY A 293 -2.03 -13.36 -8.82
C GLY A 293 -2.60 -12.37 -7.82
N LEU A 294 -2.51 -12.64 -6.53
CA LEU A 294 -2.98 -11.71 -5.50
C LEU A 294 -2.14 -10.42 -5.44
N TRP A 295 -0.82 -10.51 -5.67
CA TRP A 295 0.02 -9.31 -5.80
C TRP A 295 -0.43 -8.47 -6.99
N MET A 296 -0.62 -9.07 -8.18
CA MET A 296 -1.11 -8.37 -9.37
C MET A 296 -2.49 -7.75 -9.14
N ALA A 297 -3.40 -8.50 -8.53
CA ALA A 297 -4.71 -7.97 -8.18
C ALA A 297 -4.63 -6.71 -7.31
N ARG A 298 -3.70 -6.66 -6.33
CA ARG A 298 -3.47 -5.46 -5.52
C ARG A 298 -2.87 -4.29 -6.30
N GLN A 299 -2.14 -4.56 -7.40
CA GLN A 299 -1.61 -3.51 -8.27
C GLN A 299 -2.66 -2.96 -9.26
N ILE A 300 -3.75 -3.67 -9.47
CA ILE A 300 -4.80 -3.34 -10.45
C ILE A 300 -6.04 -2.78 -9.75
N CYS A 301 -6.48 -3.44 -8.67
CA CYS A 301 -7.70 -3.08 -7.94
C CYS A 301 -7.49 -1.89 -7.02
N THR A 302 -8.55 -1.12 -6.79
CA THR A 302 -8.53 -0.07 -5.77
C THR A 302 -8.50 -0.61 -4.35
N GLN A 303 -9.01 -1.85 -4.15
CA GLN A 303 -8.90 -2.57 -2.89
C GLN A 303 -9.02 -4.08 -3.12
N VAL A 304 -8.26 -4.87 -2.36
CA VAL A 304 -8.36 -6.33 -2.33
C VAL A 304 -8.46 -6.78 -0.88
N ASP A 305 -9.62 -7.26 -0.50
CA ASP A 305 -9.86 -7.80 0.83
C ASP A 305 -9.86 -9.33 0.77
N VAL A 306 -9.10 -9.95 1.67
CA VAL A 306 -9.00 -11.41 1.76
C VAL A 306 -9.38 -11.82 3.18
N ARG A 307 -10.39 -12.67 3.30
CA ARG A 307 -10.85 -13.23 4.56
C ARG A 307 -10.82 -14.74 4.50
N SER A 308 -10.19 -15.37 5.49
CA SER A 308 -10.26 -16.81 5.69
C SER A 308 -11.10 -17.14 6.92
N GLY A 309 -11.89 -18.17 6.85
CA GLY A 309 -12.78 -18.58 7.92
C GLY A 309 -13.19 -20.04 7.82
N PRO A 310 -14.07 -20.52 8.73
CA PRO A 310 -14.50 -21.92 8.76
C PRO A 310 -15.19 -22.41 7.48
N ARG A 311 -15.70 -21.50 6.66
CA ARG A 311 -16.41 -21.81 5.40
C ARG A 311 -15.53 -21.71 4.17
N GLY A 312 -14.25 -21.37 4.31
CA GLY A 312 -13.32 -21.19 3.21
C GLY A 312 -12.68 -19.80 3.15
N VAL A 313 -12.29 -19.37 1.96
CA VAL A 313 -11.66 -18.10 1.68
C VAL A 313 -12.59 -17.23 0.83
N ASP A 314 -12.80 -16.01 1.25
CA ASP A 314 -13.46 -14.96 0.49
C ASP A 314 -12.40 -13.95 0.03
N VAL A 315 -12.34 -13.67 -1.27
CA VAL A 315 -11.51 -12.61 -1.85
C VAL A 315 -12.42 -11.62 -2.54
N ARG A 316 -12.47 -10.39 -2.06
CA ARG A 316 -13.21 -9.30 -2.69
C ARG A 316 -12.28 -8.34 -3.39
N LEU A 317 -12.53 -8.15 -4.66
CA LEU A 317 -11.91 -7.14 -5.53
C LEU A 317 -12.83 -5.94 -5.63
N THR A 318 -12.29 -4.74 -5.44
CA THR A 318 -13.00 -3.48 -5.63
C THR A 318 -12.30 -2.68 -6.72
N PHE A 319 -13.05 -2.18 -7.67
CA PHE A 319 -12.57 -1.32 -8.75
C PHE A 319 -13.31 0.02 -8.67
N SER A 320 -12.58 1.12 -8.68
CA SER A 320 -13.20 2.43 -8.88
C SER A 320 -13.65 2.57 -10.33
N ARG A 321 -14.76 3.29 -10.57
CA ARG A 321 -15.17 3.66 -11.92
C ARG A 321 -14.38 4.84 -12.49
N THR A 322 -13.64 5.55 -11.66
CA THR A 322 -12.94 6.80 -12.01
C THR A 322 -11.44 6.75 -11.84
N LEU A 323 -10.92 5.89 -10.95
CA LEU A 323 -9.49 5.76 -10.71
C LEU A 323 -8.91 4.62 -11.52
N THR A 324 -7.88 4.91 -12.29
CA THR A 324 -7.05 3.93 -13.02
C THR A 324 -5.70 3.80 -12.36
N ALA A 325 -5.15 2.58 -12.34
CA ALA A 325 -3.78 2.37 -11.90
C ALA A 325 -2.82 3.20 -12.79
N PRO A 326 -1.82 3.87 -12.19
CA PRO A 326 -0.79 4.54 -12.97
C PRO A 326 -0.04 3.50 -13.81
N ALA A 327 0.37 3.90 -15.02
CA ALA A 327 1.19 3.03 -15.85
C ALA A 327 2.46 2.64 -15.07
N PRO A 328 2.91 1.40 -15.12
CA PRO A 328 4.19 1.02 -14.54
C PRO A 328 5.31 1.79 -15.27
N ASP A 329 6.12 2.53 -14.49
CA ASP A 329 7.33 3.20 -15.00
C ASP A 329 8.39 2.22 -15.50
#